data_c6d74c8f1e145d4667fe3b5fee9ffead
#
_entry.id   c6d74c8f1e145d4667fe3b5fee9ffead
#
_cell.length_a   1.000
_cell.length_b   1.000
_cell.length_c   1.000
_cell.angle_alpha   90.00
_cell.angle_beta   90.00
_cell.angle_gamma   90.00
#
_symmetry.space_group_name_H-M   'P 1'
#
loop_
_entity.id
_entity.type
_entity.pdbx_description
1 polymer ?
#
loop_
_entity_poly.entity_id
_entity_poly.type
_entity_poly.pdbx_seq_one_letter_code
_entity_poly.pdbx_strand_id
1 'polypeptide(L)'
;MNGMRIVSGEFGGRPLKTLDGKTTRPTSDKVRGAIFNMIGPYFDGGRVLDLFAGSGGLSIEAISRGMSAAVLVERDRRAQAIIQENIKMTKAEDQFALFKMEADRAIACLLYTSPSPRD
;
A
#
# COMPACT_ATOMS: atom_id res chain seq x y z
N MET A 1 17.48 8.64 -10.02
CA MET A 1 17.28 8.35 -9.97
C MET A 1 16.40 7.54 -10.03
N ASN A 2 16.13 6.90 -9.98
CA ASN A 2 15.36 6.02 -10.22
C ASN A 2 14.60 5.45 -9.13
N GLY A 3 14.13 6.06 -8.17
CA GLY A 3 13.32 5.56 -7.12
C GLY A 3 11.93 5.25 -7.62
N MET A 4 11.21 4.42 -6.88
CA MET A 4 9.80 4.22 -7.14
C MET A 4 9.07 5.52 -6.92
N ARG A 5 8.00 5.71 -7.66
CA ARG A 5 7.17 6.90 -7.51
C ARG A 5 5.71 6.53 -7.55
N ILE A 6 4.91 7.34 -6.90
CA ILE A 6 3.47 7.21 -7.04
C ILE A 6 3.13 7.73 -8.42
N VAL A 7 2.34 6.94 -9.16
CA VAL A 7 2.12 7.23 -10.56
C VAL A 7 1.10 8.35 -10.75
N SER A 8 0.00 8.30 -10.03
CA SER A 8 -1.09 9.23 -10.28
C SER A 8 -1.86 9.52 -9.02
N GLY A 9 -2.77 10.47 -9.07
CA GLY A 9 -3.64 10.81 -7.97
C GLY A 9 -3.10 11.92 -7.11
N GLU A 10 -3.61 11.98 -5.91
CA GLU A 10 -3.30 13.06 -4.97
C GLU A 10 -1.82 13.17 -4.66
N PHE A 11 -1.14 12.03 -4.57
CA PHE A 11 0.27 12.02 -4.25
C PHE A 11 1.13 11.75 -5.47
N GLY A 12 0.57 11.88 -6.66
CA GLY A 12 1.28 11.53 -7.90
C GLY A 12 2.61 12.24 -8.01
N GLY A 13 3.61 11.50 -8.45
CA GLY A 13 4.96 12.03 -8.63
C GLY A 13 5.84 11.99 -7.41
N ARG A 14 5.29 11.75 -6.22
CA ARG A 14 6.11 11.72 -5.03
C ARG A 14 6.95 10.45 -4.97
N PRO A 15 8.18 10.56 -4.51
CA PRO A 15 9.04 9.38 -4.46
C PRO A 15 8.68 8.47 -3.30
N LEU A 16 8.90 7.18 -3.50
CA LEU A 16 8.71 6.18 -2.47
C LEU A 16 10.05 5.55 -2.15
N LYS A 17 10.30 5.30 -0.89
CA LYS A 17 11.49 4.59 -0.49
C LYS A 17 11.33 3.11 -0.75
N THR A 18 12.44 2.45 -1.08
CA THR A 18 12.45 1.02 -1.31
C THR A 18 13.39 0.37 -0.32
N LEU A 19 13.29 -0.93 -0.23
CA LEU A 19 13.97 -1.65 0.81
C LEU A 19 15.47 -1.48 0.78
N ASP A 20 16.10 -1.54 -0.34
CA ASP A 20 17.54 -1.39 -0.39
C ASP A 20 17.99 -0.42 -1.44
N GLY A 21 17.12 0.34 -1.96
CA GLY A 21 17.49 1.38 -2.90
C GLY A 21 17.98 0.90 -4.24
N LYS A 22 18.27 -0.39 -4.37
CA LYS A 22 18.69 -0.88 -5.62
C LYS A 22 17.63 -1.60 -6.31
N THR A 23 16.62 -2.01 -5.66
CA THR A 23 15.60 -2.85 -6.25
C THR A 23 14.62 -2.09 -7.05
N THR A 24 14.78 -0.82 -7.12
CA THR A 24 13.83 -0.02 -7.85
C THR A 24 13.90 -0.32 -9.31
N ARG A 25 12.76 -0.60 -9.90
CA ARG A 25 12.71 -0.86 -11.30
C ARG A 25 11.70 0.03 -11.93
N PRO A 26 12.04 0.69 -13.02
CA PRO A 26 11.04 1.48 -13.74
C PRO A 26 9.83 0.64 -14.12
N THR A 27 10.08 -0.65 -14.34
CA THR A 27 9.00 -1.57 -14.67
C THR A 27 7.95 -1.65 -13.59
N SER A 28 8.37 -1.55 -12.33
CA SER A 28 7.42 -1.63 -11.22
C SER A 28 6.41 -0.49 -11.27
N ASP A 29 6.85 0.71 -11.57
CA ASP A 29 5.95 1.83 -11.67
C ASP A 29 4.99 1.64 -12.86
N LYS A 30 5.51 1.19 -13.97
CA LYS A 30 4.69 0.95 -15.14
C LYS A 30 3.64 -0.12 -14.90
N VAL A 31 4.04 -1.21 -14.27
CA VAL A 31 3.12 -2.30 -14.00
C VAL A 31 2.04 -1.85 -13.03
N ARG A 32 2.43 -1.16 -11.97
CA ARG A 32 1.46 -0.67 -11.00
C ARG A 32 0.49 0.30 -11.65
N GLY A 33 1.01 1.22 -12.47
CA GLY A 33 0.17 2.16 -13.16
C GLY A 33 -0.79 1.47 -14.11
N ALA A 34 -0.32 0.45 -14.83
CA ALA A 34 -1.17 -0.27 -15.75
C ALA A 34 -2.29 -0.99 -15.02
N ILE A 35 -1.98 -1.62 -13.90
CA ILE A 35 -2.99 -2.32 -13.12
C ILE A 35 -4.07 -1.34 -12.66
N PHE A 36 -3.66 -0.23 -12.10
CA PHE A 36 -4.64 0.73 -11.60
C PHE A 36 -5.42 1.40 -12.72
N ASN A 37 -4.80 1.59 -13.87
CA ASN A 37 -5.55 2.12 -15.01
C ASN A 37 -6.61 1.15 -15.48
N MET A 38 -6.37 -0.15 -15.32
CA MET A 38 -7.36 -1.14 -15.69
C MET A 38 -8.52 -1.20 -14.73
N ILE A 39 -8.25 -1.12 -13.44
CA ILE A 39 -9.29 -1.29 -12.45
C ILE A 39 -9.89 0.02 -11.95
N GLY A 40 -9.25 1.14 -12.27
CA GLY A 40 -9.73 2.45 -11.87
C GLY A 40 -9.97 3.30 -13.08
N PRO A 41 -9.12 4.26 -13.42
CA PRO A 41 -7.85 4.61 -12.73
C PRO A 41 -8.03 5.33 -11.43
N TYR A 42 -9.21 5.83 -11.14
CA TYR A 42 -9.48 6.53 -9.90
C TYR A 42 -10.69 5.89 -9.22
N PHE A 43 -10.74 6.04 -7.90
CA PHE A 43 -11.75 5.39 -7.10
C PHE A 43 -12.52 6.43 -6.29
N ASP A 44 -13.73 6.08 -5.92
CA ASP A 44 -14.56 6.94 -5.11
C ASP A 44 -14.76 6.24 -3.77
N GLY A 45 -13.69 6.12 -3.03
CA GLY A 45 -13.69 5.41 -1.77
C GLY A 45 -13.34 3.95 -1.93
N GLY A 46 -13.52 3.18 -0.89
CA GLY A 46 -13.19 1.77 -0.88
C GLY A 46 -11.97 1.49 -0.03
N ARG A 47 -11.69 0.21 0.18
CA ARG A 47 -10.57 -0.22 0.99
C ARG A 47 -9.68 -1.16 0.23
N VAL A 48 -8.39 -1.14 0.55
CA VAL A 48 -7.44 -2.05 -0.05
C VAL A 48 -6.77 -2.85 1.04
N LEU A 49 -6.55 -4.12 0.78
CA LEU A 49 -5.83 -5.01 1.68
C LEU A 49 -4.61 -5.51 0.94
N ASP A 50 -3.44 -5.22 1.50
CA ASP A 50 -2.18 -5.63 0.89
C ASP A 50 -1.48 -6.57 1.85
N LEU A 51 -1.47 -7.86 1.53
CA LEU A 51 -0.95 -8.89 2.41
C LEU A 51 0.57 -9.03 2.37
N PHE A 52 1.22 -8.45 1.39
CA PHE A 52 2.68 -8.50 1.29
C PHE A 52 3.13 -7.12 0.87
N ALA A 53 3.07 -6.21 1.80
CA ALA A 53 3.12 -4.79 1.47
C ALA A 53 4.46 -4.30 0.93
N GLY A 54 5.57 -4.92 1.35
CA GLY A 54 6.87 -4.50 0.85
C GLY A 54 7.18 -3.04 1.17
N SER A 55 7.17 -2.19 0.18
CA SER A 55 7.40 -0.75 0.39
C SER A 55 6.11 0.01 0.63
N GLY A 56 4.97 -0.65 0.48
CA GLY A 56 3.69 0.01 0.61
C GLY A 56 3.20 0.68 -0.66
N GLY A 57 3.92 0.49 -1.76
CA GLY A 57 3.62 1.21 -2.99
C GLY A 57 2.23 0.97 -3.52
N LEU A 58 1.75 -0.26 -3.44
CA LEU A 58 0.44 -0.57 -3.96
C LEU A 58 -0.66 0.12 -3.18
N SER A 59 -0.57 0.07 -1.86
CA SER A 59 -1.57 0.70 -1.01
C SER A 59 -1.53 2.21 -1.12
N ILE A 60 -0.34 2.77 -1.18
CA ILE A 60 -0.22 4.22 -1.28
C ILE A 60 -0.75 4.70 -2.62
N GLU A 61 -0.49 3.94 -3.69
CA GLU A 61 -1.05 4.27 -4.99
C GLU A 61 -2.59 4.24 -4.95
N ALA A 62 -3.15 3.23 -4.28
CA ALA A 62 -4.60 3.10 -4.19
C ALA A 62 -5.23 4.28 -3.45
N ILE A 63 -4.63 4.67 -2.33
CA ILE A 63 -5.13 5.83 -1.59
C ILE A 63 -4.97 7.10 -2.41
N SER A 64 -3.83 7.22 -3.09
CA SER A 64 -3.59 8.38 -3.94
C SER A 64 -4.66 8.54 -5.01
N ARG A 65 -5.19 7.43 -5.49
CA ARG A 65 -6.19 7.44 -6.55
C ARG A 65 -7.63 7.46 -6.04
N GLY A 66 -7.83 7.60 -4.74
CA GLY A 66 -9.16 7.84 -4.21
C GLY A 66 -9.73 6.82 -3.26
N MET A 67 -9.02 5.75 -2.97
CA MET A 67 -9.52 4.83 -1.96
C MET A 67 -9.44 5.46 -0.59
N SER A 68 -10.31 5.03 0.29
CA SER A 68 -10.45 5.66 1.59
C SER A 68 -9.51 5.10 2.64
N ALA A 69 -9.20 3.84 2.56
CA ALA A 69 -8.39 3.20 3.61
C ALA A 69 -7.59 2.04 3.04
N ALA A 70 -6.45 1.80 3.63
CA ALA A 70 -5.58 0.70 3.25
C ALA A 70 -5.13 -0.05 4.48
N VAL A 71 -5.15 -1.38 4.40
CA VAL A 71 -4.60 -2.24 5.43
C VAL A 71 -3.40 -2.93 4.82
N LEU A 72 -2.24 -2.74 5.43
CA LEU A 72 -1.00 -3.31 4.94
C LEU A 72 -0.52 -4.33 5.95
N VAL A 73 -0.10 -5.49 5.45
CA VAL A 73 0.41 -6.54 6.30
C VAL A 73 1.82 -6.84 5.84
N GLU A 74 2.77 -6.81 6.77
CA GLU A 74 4.16 -7.04 6.44
C GLU A 74 4.86 -7.62 7.65
N ARG A 75 5.58 -8.72 7.47
CA ARG A 75 6.29 -9.33 8.58
C ARG A 75 7.74 -8.91 8.69
N ASP A 76 8.34 -8.43 7.61
CA ASP A 76 9.75 -8.06 7.62
C ASP A 76 9.95 -6.70 8.27
N ARG A 77 10.81 -6.65 9.30
CA ARG A 77 11.01 -5.43 10.04
C ARG A 77 11.53 -4.28 9.23
N ARG A 78 12.44 -4.55 8.32
CA ARG A 78 13.01 -3.49 7.49
C ARG A 78 11.97 -2.94 6.55
N ALA A 79 11.14 -3.80 6.00
CA ALA A 79 10.06 -3.36 5.15
C ALA A 79 9.04 -2.55 5.94
N GLN A 80 8.75 -2.95 7.17
CA GLN A 80 7.82 -2.19 8.01
C GLN A 80 8.30 -0.76 8.21
N ALA A 81 9.60 -0.58 8.43
CA ALA A 81 10.14 0.76 8.62
C ALA A 81 10.01 1.59 7.35
N ILE A 82 10.25 1.00 6.21
CA ILE A 82 10.11 1.68 4.94
C ILE A 82 8.64 2.07 4.70
N ILE A 83 7.74 1.15 4.96
CA ILE A 83 6.31 1.43 4.83
C ILE A 83 5.92 2.61 5.69
N GLN A 84 6.37 2.63 6.93
CA GLN A 84 6.02 3.72 7.83
C GLN A 84 6.53 5.06 7.34
N GLU A 85 7.73 5.09 6.79
CA GLU A 85 8.26 6.33 6.23
C GLU A 85 7.47 6.76 5.02
N ASN A 86 7.10 5.82 4.17
CA ASN A 86 6.32 6.16 3.00
C ASN A 86 4.92 6.66 3.36
N ILE A 87 4.32 6.05 4.37
CA ILE A 87 3.01 6.50 4.84
C ILE A 87 3.11 7.92 5.41
N LYS A 88 4.15 8.18 6.17
CA LYS A 88 4.35 9.52 6.72
C LYS A 88 4.49 10.56 5.64
N MET A 89 5.13 10.21 4.55
CA MET A 89 5.34 11.12 3.46
C MET A 89 4.01 11.59 2.86
N THR A 90 2.98 10.75 2.91
CA THR A 90 1.69 11.11 2.35
C THR A 90 0.96 12.13 3.21
N LYS A 91 1.31 12.22 4.49
CA LYS A 91 0.60 13.06 5.46
C LYS A 91 -0.86 12.66 5.60
N ALA A 92 -1.16 11.42 5.32
CA ALA A 92 -2.50 10.87 5.45
C ALA A 92 -2.45 9.59 6.25
N GLU A 93 -1.68 9.59 7.32
CA GLU A 93 -1.40 8.37 8.09
C GLU A 93 -2.65 7.68 8.60
N ASP A 94 -3.67 8.44 8.88
CA ASP A 94 -4.90 7.85 9.41
C ASP A 94 -5.66 7.03 8.38
N GLN A 95 -5.28 7.08 7.12
CA GLN A 95 -5.89 6.25 6.10
C GLN A 95 -5.21 4.90 5.95
N PHE A 96 -4.13 4.67 6.68
CA PHE A 96 -3.35 3.44 6.57
C PHE A 96 -3.26 2.73 7.91
N ALA A 97 -3.39 1.41 7.88
CA ALA A 97 -3.17 0.58 9.08
C ALA A 97 -2.14 -0.47 8.73
N LEU A 98 -1.03 -0.48 9.45
CA LEU A 98 0.05 -1.43 9.21
C LEU A 98 0.03 -2.50 10.30
N PHE A 99 -0.13 -3.76 9.91
CA PHE A 99 -0.10 -4.87 10.81
C PHE A 99 1.22 -5.60 10.63
N LYS A 100 1.99 -5.68 11.69
CA LYS A 100 3.32 -6.26 11.67
C LYS A 100 3.25 -7.74 11.98
N MET A 101 2.86 -8.52 11.01
CA MET A 101 2.64 -9.94 11.22
C MET A 101 2.73 -10.66 9.87
N GLU A 102 2.64 -11.97 9.91
CA GLU A 102 2.63 -12.76 8.69
C GLU A 102 1.26 -12.75 8.06
N ALA A 103 1.24 -12.93 6.75
CA ALA A 103 0.01 -12.81 6.00
C ALA A 103 -1.04 -13.83 6.42
N ASP A 104 -0.66 -15.06 6.64
CA ASP A 104 -1.63 -16.07 7.04
C ASP A 104 -2.18 -15.82 8.43
N ARG A 105 -1.40 -15.24 9.32
CA ARG A 105 -1.94 -14.83 10.61
C ARG A 105 -2.93 -13.70 10.46
N ALA A 106 -2.65 -12.77 9.58
CA ALA A 106 -3.56 -11.66 9.33
C ALA A 106 -4.87 -12.16 8.75
N ILE A 107 -4.80 -13.10 7.82
CA ILE A 107 -5.99 -13.68 7.24
C ILE A 107 -6.82 -14.36 8.31
N ALA A 108 -6.17 -15.15 9.18
CA ALA A 108 -6.89 -15.82 10.25
C ALA A 108 -7.55 -14.81 11.17
N CYS A 109 -6.87 -13.74 11.51
CA CYS A 109 -7.45 -12.70 12.34
C CYS A 109 -8.67 -12.07 11.68
N LEU A 110 -8.57 -11.79 10.40
CA LEU A 110 -9.69 -11.18 9.69
C LEU A 110 -10.89 -12.12 9.64
N LEU A 111 -10.64 -13.41 9.44
CA LEU A 111 -11.73 -14.37 9.38
C LEU A 111 -12.42 -14.55 10.72
N TYR A 112 -11.66 -14.51 11.80
CA TYR A 112 -12.25 -14.77 13.10
C TYR A 112 -12.73 -13.52 13.84
N THR A 113 -12.17 -12.37 13.54
CA THR A 113 -12.56 -11.16 14.24
C THR A 113 -13.45 -10.28 13.41
N SER A 114 -13.59 -10.57 12.14
CA SER A 114 -14.45 -9.80 11.30
C SER A 114 -15.85 -9.90 11.87
N PRO A 115 -16.54 -8.84 11.97
CA PRO A 115 -17.88 -8.91 12.54
C PRO A 115 -18.74 -9.73 11.65
N SER A 116 -19.43 -10.64 12.25
CA SER A 116 -20.28 -11.39 11.50
C SER A 116 -21.48 -10.57 11.26
N PRO A 117 -22.04 -10.74 10.17
CA PRO A 117 -23.15 -9.91 9.87
C PRO A 117 -24.23 -10.04 10.82
N ARG A 118 -24.26 -11.00 11.51
CA ARG A 118 -25.11 -11.17 12.30
C ARG A 118 -24.74 -11.03 13.43
N ASP A 119 -23.80 -10.78 13.64
CA ASP A 119 -23.42 -10.66 14.82
C ASP A 119 -23.65 -9.73 15.26
#